data_aae2b875dc8239a7b5c5289c82e90c4f
#
_entry.id   aae2b875dc8239a7b5c5289c82e90c4f
#
_cell.length_a   1.000
_cell.length_b   1.000
_cell.length_c   1.000
_cell.angle_alpha   90.00
_cell.angle_beta   90.00
_cell.angle_gamma   90.00
#
_symmetry.space_group_name_H-M   'P 1'
#
loop_
_entity.id
_entity.type
_entity.pdbx_description
1 polymer ?
#
loop_
_entity_poly.entity_id
_entity_poly.type
_entity_poly.pdbx_seq_one_letter_code
_entity_poly.pdbx_strand_id
1 'polypeptide(L)'
;MKNIRIKYIRQVRHMVNIYETEGGKLNALQDFEEGCWVKVTAATMWEMEPVAKKYNIDIEDMRAALDEEEKSRIVLEDDYTLVLVDIPASEIQHEKKVYTTIPLGIILKNDAIITI
;
A
#
# COMPACT_ATOMS: atom_id res chain seq x y z
N MET A 1 -5.69 -6.87 -29.12
CA MET A 1 -5.93 -7.60 -27.86
C MET A 1 -4.69 -7.81 -27.02
N LYS A 2 -3.56 -8.24 -27.60
CA LYS A 2 -2.30 -8.36 -26.84
C LYS A 2 -1.85 -7.05 -26.19
N ASN A 3 -2.04 -5.91 -26.87
CA ASN A 3 -1.62 -4.59 -26.36
C ASN A 3 -2.48 -4.12 -25.18
N ILE A 4 -3.77 -4.43 -25.17
CA ILE A 4 -4.69 -4.06 -24.07
C ILE A 4 -4.35 -4.88 -22.82
N ARG A 5 -4.05 -6.16 -22.97
CA ARG A 5 -3.70 -7.05 -21.87
C ARG A 5 -2.36 -6.64 -21.23
N ILE A 6 -1.38 -6.25 -22.04
CA ILE A 6 -0.08 -5.77 -21.57
C ILE A 6 -0.23 -4.43 -20.81
N LYS A 7 -1.07 -3.51 -21.34
CA LYS A 7 -1.37 -2.25 -20.65
C LYS A 7 -2.04 -2.49 -19.29
N TYR A 8 -2.98 -3.41 -19.23
CA TYR A 8 -3.67 -3.76 -18.00
C TYR A 8 -2.70 -4.33 -16.96
N ILE A 9 -1.86 -5.27 -17.35
CA ILE A 9 -0.85 -5.87 -16.47
C ILE A 9 0.15 -4.80 -15.97
N ARG A 10 0.57 -3.89 -16.84
CA ARG A 10 1.45 -2.78 -16.44
C ARG A 10 0.78 -1.84 -15.47
N GLN A 11 -0.51 -1.55 -15.66
CA GLN A 11 -1.28 -0.68 -14.79
C GLN A 11 -1.44 -1.30 -13.39
N VAL A 12 -1.73 -2.60 -13.30
CA VAL A 12 -1.78 -3.35 -12.04
C VAL A 12 -0.43 -3.33 -11.34
N ARG A 13 0.68 -3.48 -12.07
CA ARG A 13 2.03 -3.44 -11.49
C ARG A 13 2.42 -2.08 -10.94
N HIS A 14 1.83 -1.00 -11.42
CA HIS A 14 2.11 0.35 -10.91
C HIS A 14 1.42 0.64 -9.59
N MET A 15 0.35 -0.09 -9.25
CA MET A 15 -0.40 0.11 -8.01
C MET A 15 0.22 -0.62 -6.81
N VAL A 16 0.94 -1.71 -7.07
CA VAL A 16 1.68 -2.46 -6.05
C VAL A 16 3.14 -2.49 -6.46
N ASN A 17 3.97 -1.84 -5.66
CA ASN A 17 5.41 -1.79 -5.90
C ASN A 17 6.14 -2.42 -4.72
N ILE A 18 7.19 -3.17 -5.02
CA ILE A 18 7.97 -3.90 -4.03
C ILE A 18 9.40 -3.40 -4.06
N TYR A 19 9.95 -3.10 -2.90
CA TYR A 19 11.29 -2.55 -2.78
C TYR A 19 12.11 -3.28 -1.72
N GLU A 20 13.42 -3.25 -1.88
CA GLU A 20 14.36 -3.64 -0.84
C GLU A 20 15.45 -2.58 -0.70
N THR A 21 16.09 -2.55 0.45
CA THR A 21 17.29 -1.73 0.65
C THR A 21 18.50 -2.64 0.67
N GLU A 22 19.44 -2.39 -0.22
CA GLU A 22 20.70 -3.11 -0.29
C GLU A 22 21.83 -2.12 -0.56
N GLY A 23 22.88 -2.17 0.26
CA GLY A 23 24.01 -1.27 0.12
C GLY A 23 23.66 0.22 0.26
N GLY A 24 22.66 0.53 1.08
CA GLY A 24 22.19 1.90 1.27
C GLY A 24 21.33 2.44 0.12
N LYS A 25 20.93 1.59 -0.81
CA LYS A 25 20.10 1.98 -1.97
C LYS A 25 18.77 1.26 -1.95
N LEU A 26 17.71 1.97 -2.37
CA LEU A 26 16.39 1.41 -2.56
C LEU A 26 16.29 0.83 -3.97
N ASN A 27 16.06 -0.48 -4.05
CA ASN A 27 15.95 -1.20 -5.31
C ASN A 27 14.53 -1.73 -5.49
N ALA A 28 13.99 -1.58 -6.69
CA ALA A 28 12.69 -2.16 -7.05
C ALA A 28 12.84 -3.66 -7.29
N LEU A 29 11.89 -4.43 -6.74
CA LEU A 29 11.82 -5.86 -6.91
C LEU A 29 10.62 -6.25 -7.77
N GLN A 30 10.68 -7.42 -8.38
CA GLN A 30 9.58 -7.95 -9.18
C GLN A 30 8.66 -8.87 -8.37
N ASP A 31 9.12 -9.35 -7.23
CA ASP A 31 8.36 -10.26 -6.39
C ASP A 31 8.64 -10.01 -4.91
N PHE A 32 7.83 -10.62 -4.05
CA PHE A 32 7.97 -10.50 -2.61
C PHE A 32 9.22 -11.24 -2.13
N GLU A 33 9.99 -10.57 -1.30
CA GLU A 33 11.19 -11.12 -0.66
C GLU A 33 11.20 -10.78 0.82
N GLU A 34 11.93 -11.57 1.60
CA GLU A 34 12.10 -11.30 3.03
C GLU A 34 12.75 -9.93 3.24
N GLY A 35 12.17 -9.13 4.13
CA GLY A 35 12.67 -7.79 4.43
C GLY A 35 12.26 -6.72 3.41
N CYS A 36 11.30 -7.01 2.52
CA CYS A 36 10.86 -6.04 1.52
C CYS A 36 9.86 -5.02 2.06
N TRP A 37 9.75 -3.93 1.34
CA TRP A 37 8.67 -2.96 1.50
C TRP A 37 7.69 -3.10 0.36
N VAL A 38 6.42 -3.36 0.69
CA VAL A 38 5.33 -3.44 -0.28
C VAL A 38 4.54 -2.14 -0.24
N LYS A 39 4.64 -1.35 -1.28
CA LYS A 39 3.94 -0.07 -1.40
C LYS A 39 2.68 -0.27 -2.25
N VAL A 40 1.52 -0.10 -1.64
CA VAL A 40 0.22 -0.21 -2.29
C VAL A 40 -0.34 1.20 -2.45
N THR A 41 -0.59 1.63 -3.67
CA THR A 41 -1.07 2.98 -3.96
C THR A 41 -2.39 2.92 -4.72
N ALA A 42 -3.43 3.49 -4.13
CA ALA A 42 -4.77 3.60 -4.75
C ALA A 42 -5.26 2.28 -5.37
N ALA A 43 -4.90 1.16 -4.73
CA ALA A 43 -5.21 -0.17 -5.24
C ALA A 43 -6.68 -0.52 -5.06
N THR A 44 -7.19 -1.33 -5.97
CA THR A 44 -8.50 -1.97 -5.81
C THR A 44 -8.40 -3.16 -4.86
N MET A 45 -9.54 -3.64 -4.38
CA MET A 45 -9.58 -4.85 -3.55
C MET A 45 -8.95 -6.05 -4.26
N TRP A 46 -9.16 -6.14 -5.56
CA TRP A 46 -8.61 -7.20 -6.40
C TRP A 46 -7.08 -7.19 -6.42
N GLU A 47 -6.47 -6.02 -6.40
CA GLU A 47 -5.02 -5.86 -6.37
C GLU A 47 -4.44 -6.10 -4.96
N MET A 48 -5.22 -5.81 -3.92
CA MET A 48 -4.80 -6.01 -2.53
C MET A 48 -4.91 -7.45 -2.05
N GLU A 49 -5.84 -8.23 -2.60
CA GLU A 49 -6.04 -9.63 -2.19
C GLU A 49 -4.77 -10.48 -2.25
N PRO A 50 -3.95 -10.42 -3.32
CA PRO A 50 -2.71 -11.20 -3.36
C PRO A 50 -1.73 -10.82 -2.24
N VAL A 51 -1.67 -9.54 -1.89
CA VAL A 51 -0.83 -9.05 -0.79
C VAL A 51 -1.34 -9.57 0.55
N ALA A 52 -2.65 -9.48 0.77
CA ALA A 52 -3.29 -9.99 1.97
C ALA A 52 -3.06 -11.48 2.15
N LYS A 53 -3.18 -12.25 1.09
CA LYS A 53 -2.93 -13.70 1.11
C LYS A 53 -1.46 -14.02 1.39
N LYS A 54 -0.56 -13.33 0.72
CA LYS A 54 0.89 -13.56 0.87
C LYS A 54 1.33 -13.36 2.32
N TYR A 55 0.82 -12.34 2.99
CA TYR A 55 1.24 -11.98 4.33
C TYR A 55 0.25 -12.35 5.44
N ASN A 56 -0.80 -13.08 5.09
CA ASN A 56 -1.85 -13.48 6.04
C ASN A 56 -2.42 -12.30 6.81
N ILE A 57 -2.83 -11.27 6.06
CA ILE A 57 -3.39 -10.04 6.59
C ILE A 57 -4.90 -10.07 6.37
N ASP A 58 -5.67 -9.66 7.38
CA ASP A 58 -7.11 -9.49 7.24
C ASP A 58 -7.39 -8.38 6.23
N ILE A 59 -8.14 -8.71 5.19
CA ILE A 59 -8.47 -7.78 4.12
C ILE A 59 -9.24 -6.55 4.63
N GLU A 60 -10.00 -6.69 5.71
CA GLU A 60 -10.70 -5.58 6.32
C GLU A 60 -9.74 -4.57 6.94
N ASP A 61 -8.61 -5.03 7.49
CA ASP A 61 -7.56 -4.14 7.98
C ASP A 61 -6.91 -3.36 6.84
N MET A 62 -6.71 -3.99 5.68
CA MET A 62 -6.21 -3.29 4.50
C MET A 62 -7.24 -2.30 3.95
N ARG A 63 -8.51 -2.68 3.97
CA ARG A 63 -9.61 -1.81 3.53
C ARG A 63 -9.73 -0.56 4.40
N ALA A 64 -9.51 -0.69 5.70
CA ALA A 64 -9.55 0.44 6.63
C ALA A 64 -8.55 1.55 6.23
N ALA A 65 -7.40 1.19 5.68
CA ALA A 65 -6.42 2.16 5.21
C ALA A 65 -6.88 2.99 4.02
N LEU A 66 -7.91 2.55 3.31
CA LEU A 66 -8.48 3.27 2.17
C LEU A 66 -9.71 4.10 2.54
N ASP A 67 -10.19 4.00 3.76
CA ASP A 67 -11.39 4.68 4.22
C ASP A 67 -11.01 6.01 4.88
N GLU A 68 -11.39 7.12 4.24
CA GLU A 68 -11.12 8.47 4.74
C GLU A 68 -11.82 8.79 6.06
N GLU A 69 -12.85 8.03 6.42
CA GLU A 69 -13.59 8.22 7.67
C GLU A 69 -13.00 7.43 8.84
N GLU A 70 -12.05 6.56 8.58
CA GLU A 70 -11.39 5.80 9.63
C GLU A 70 -10.55 6.71 10.54
N LYS A 71 -10.59 6.41 11.84
CA LYS A 71 -9.83 7.16 12.83
C LYS A 71 -8.41 6.61 12.94
N SER A 72 -7.46 7.51 13.15
CA SER A 72 -6.08 7.14 13.45
C SER A 72 -6.04 6.26 14.69
N ARG A 73 -5.40 5.11 14.57
CA ARG A 73 -5.30 4.14 15.66
C ARG A 73 -4.23 3.09 15.37
N ILE A 74 -3.89 2.32 16.39
CA ILE A 74 -3.03 1.15 16.29
C ILE A 74 -3.89 -0.08 16.55
N VAL A 75 -3.83 -1.07 15.67
CA VAL A 75 -4.51 -2.35 15.83
C VAL A 75 -3.45 -3.43 15.97
N LEU A 76 -3.50 -4.14 17.10
CA LEU A 76 -2.56 -5.24 17.39
C LEU A 76 -3.24 -6.56 17.03
N GLU A 77 -2.77 -7.17 15.95
CA GLU A 77 -3.17 -8.52 15.55
C GLU A 77 -2.11 -9.53 16.00
N ASP A 78 -2.42 -10.82 15.91
CA ASP A 78 -1.50 -11.86 16.38
C ASP A 78 -0.16 -11.86 15.61
N ASP A 79 -0.23 -11.68 14.28
CA ASP A 79 0.92 -11.79 13.40
C ASP A 79 1.44 -10.46 12.86
N TYR A 80 0.73 -9.37 13.08
CA TYR A 80 1.14 -8.06 12.57
C TYR A 80 0.53 -6.92 13.39
N THR A 81 1.07 -5.74 13.17
CA THR A 81 0.53 -4.50 13.73
C THR A 81 0.10 -3.60 12.59
N LEU A 82 -1.13 -3.10 12.65
CA LEU A 82 -1.64 -2.09 11.73
C LEU A 82 -1.59 -0.72 12.41
N VAL A 83 -0.96 0.25 11.76
CA VAL A 83 -0.95 1.65 12.19
C VAL A 83 -1.73 2.44 11.15
N LEU A 84 -2.80 3.11 11.58
CA LEU A 84 -3.58 4.01 10.74
C LEU A 84 -3.30 5.44 11.19
N VAL A 85 -2.82 6.26 10.27
CA VAL A 85 -2.54 7.68 10.53
C VAL A 85 -3.09 8.52 9.37
N ASP A 86 -3.39 9.77 9.66
CA ASP A 86 -3.72 10.73 8.64
C ASP A 86 -2.48 11.51 8.25
N ILE A 87 -2.23 11.62 6.94
CA ILE A 87 -1.11 12.40 6.42
C ILE A 87 -1.65 13.56 5.59
N PRO A 88 -0.92 14.68 5.54
CA PRO A 88 -1.31 15.80 4.68
C PRO A 88 -1.11 15.43 3.21
N ALA A 89 -2.06 15.83 2.40
CA ALA A 89 -2.00 15.72 0.95
C ALA A 89 -2.35 17.06 0.33
N SER A 90 -1.80 17.34 -0.83
CA SER A 90 -2.14 18.55 -1.56
C SER A 90 -2.66 18.18 -2.94
N GLU A 91 -3.67 18.90 -3.38
CA GLU A 91 -4.23 18.76 -4.72
C GLU A 91 -4.48 20.15 -5.30
N ILE A 92 -4.59 20.24 -6.62
CA ILE A 92 -4.88 21.48 -7.31
C ILE A 92 -6.37 21.49 -7.65
N GLN A 93 -7.11 22.43 -7.07
CA GLN A 93 -8.51 22.68 -7.36
C GLN A 93 -8.67 24.11 -7.85
N HIS A 94 -9.24 24.31 -9.02
CA HIS A 94 -9.47 25.63 -9.62
C HIS A 94 -8.19 26.49 -9.62
N GLU A 95 -7.07 25.90 -10.05
CA GLU A 95 -5.74 26.54 -10.12
C GLU A 95 -5.15 26.93 -8.75
N LYS A 96 -5.79 26.52 -7.66
CA LYS A 96 -5.29 26.76 -6.29
C LYS A 96 -4.85 25.46 -5.65
N LYS A 97 -3.79 25.54 -4.86
CA LYS A 97 -3.30 24.42 -4.06
C LYS A 97 -4.16 24.30 -2.80
N VAL A 98 -4.81 23.15 -2.66
CA VAL A 98 -5.68 22.82 -1.52
C VAL A 98 -5.04 21.72 -0.72
N TYR A 99 -5.06 21.83 0.61
CA TYR A 99 -4.55 20.82 1.52
C TYR A 99 -5.70 20.03 2.13
N THR A 100 -5.52 18.74 2.21
CA THR A 100 -6.46 17.81 2.84
C THR A 100 -5.65 16.76 3.58
N THR A 101 -6.33 15.86 4.28
CA THR A 101 -5.70 14.68 4.88
C THR A 101 -6.18 13.43 4.18
N ILE A 102 -5.30 12.47 4.06
CA ILE A 102 -5.62 11.15 3.55
C ILE A 102 -5.14 10.10 4.53
N PRO A 103 -5.81 8.95 4.62
CA PRO A 103 -5.35 7.87 5.48
C PRO A 103 -4.09 7.22 4.90
N LEU A 104 -3.21 6.79 5.80
CA LEU A 104 -2.07 5.94 5.49
C LEU A 104 -2.12 4.75 6.43
N GLY A 105 -2.16 3.56 5.87
CA GLY A 105 -2.02 2.32 6.62
C GLY A 105 -0.59 1.82 6.55
N ILE A 106 -0.05 1.43 7.69
CA ILE A 106 1.27 0.83 7.79
C ILE A 106 1.10 -0.51 8.50
N ILE A 107 1.41 -1.59 7.81
CA ILE A 107 1.36 -2.92 8.38
C ILE A 107 2.79 -3.40 8.63
N LEU A 108 3.08 -3.68 9.90
CA LEU A 108 4.38 -4.13 10.34
C LEU A 108 4.34 -5.63 10.57
N LYS A 109 5.11 -6.36 9.76
CA LYS A 109 5.32 -7.80 9.90
C LYS A 109 6.81 -8.08 10.15
N ASN A 110 7.13 -9.29 10.61
CA ASN A 110 8.52 -9.67 10.87
C ASN A 110 9.39 -9.65 9.62
N ASP A 111 8.80 -9.93 8.46
CA ASP A 111 9.52 -10.10 7.20
C ASP A 111 9.18 -9.05 6.14
N ALA A 112 8.31 -8.09 6.46
CA ALA A 112 7.92 -7.05 5.50
C ALA A 112 7.26 -5.86 6.20
N ILE A 113 7.28 -4.73 5.51
CA ILE A 113 6.47 -3.55 5.82
C ILE A 113 5.55 -3.32 4.62
N ILE A 114 4.25 -3.19 4.86
CA ILE A 114 3.28 -2.89 3.81
C ILE A 114 2.67 -1.52 4.11
N THR A 115 2.72 -0.62 3.13
CA THR A 115 2.05 0.69 3.23
C THR A 115 0.92 0.77 2.20
N ILE A 116 -0.19 1.34 2.61
CA ILE A 116 -1.41 1.43 1.79
C ILE A 116 -1.90 2.88 1.73
#